data_39830e444b28057cafe5722bc72fe6e8
#
_entry.id   39830e444b28057cafe5722bc72fe6e8
#
_cell.length_a   1.000
_cell.length_b   1.000
_cell.length_c   1.000
_cell.angle_alpha   90.00
_cell.angle_beta   90.00
_cell.angle_gamma   90.00
#
_symmetry.space_group_name_H-M   'P 1'
#
loop_
_entity.id
_entity.type
_entity.pdbx_description
1 polymer ?
#
loop_
_entity_poly.entity_id
_entity_poly.type
_entity_poly.pdbx_seq_one_letter_code
_entity_poly.pdbx_strand_id
1 'polypeptide(L)'
;MKRNLHLLLIDPQNDFCDVPEEYLMTDPVSQKVVAPALPVAGAHADMLRIAELIARAGAGLSDISITLDTHHRYDIAHPSFWMDADGKPVAPFTIISRQDVRDGRYLPRQPDSLVRTLAYLESLEANGRYQLMVWPVHCEIGSWGHNVHADVRATCASWEEAGSRIAMKLIKGSNPWTEHYSAVMAEVPDPQDPATQLNRSFIDRLASADQIYIAGEAGSHCVKATTEHIVEHFDRTQLSKLVLLSDCISPVAGFETQYGSFLSEMQRLGVQIATAAEVLPDLLANQAA
;
A
#
# COMPACT_ATOMS: atom_id res chain seq x y z
N MET A 1 15.81 -10.48 27.30
CA MET A 1 16.14 -9.13 26.72
C MET A 1 15.08 -8.82 25.68
N LYS A 2 14.47 -7.65 25.78
CA LYS A 2 13.40 -7.22 24.85
C LYS A 2 13.97 -7.09 23.44
N ARG A 3 13.29 -7.73 22.44
CA ARG A 3 13.64 -7.66 21.02
C ARG A 3 13.02 -6.40 20.39
N ASN A 4 13.65 -5.92 19.33
CA ASN A 4 13.12 -4.83 18.50
C ASN A 4 12.13 -5.44 17.46
N LEU A 5 10.84 -5.48 17.79
CA LEU A 5 9.79 -6.01 16.93
C LEU A 5 9.04 -4.85 16.25
N HIS A 6 9.00 -4.87 14.92
CA HIS A 6 8.41 -3.83 14.10
C HIS A 6 7.16 -4.36 13.39
N LEU A 7 6.06 -3.61 13.44
CA LEU A 7 4.87 -3.87 12.64
C LEU A 7 4.78 -2.85 11.50
N LEU A 8 4.83 -3.34 10.26
CA LEU A 8 4.65 -2.55 9.05
C LEU A 8 3.25 -2.78 8.51
N LEU A 9 2.42 -1.74 8.55
CA LEU A 9 1.07 -1.72 8.00
C LEU A 9 1.06 -0.98 6.68
N ILE A 10 0.76 -1.69 5.60
CA ILE A 10 0.76 -1.14 4.25
C ILE A 10 -0.66 -0.73 3.89
N ASP A 11 -0.85 0.57 3.65
CA ASP A 11 -2.06 1.21 3.16
C ASP A 11 -3.36 0.73 3.83
N PRO A 12 -3.46 0.72 5.19
CA PRO A 12 -4.65 0.27 5.91
C PRO A 12 -5.76 1.32 5.84
N GLN A 13 -6.14 1.75 4.62
CA GLN A 13 -6.98 2.90 4.35
C GLN A 13 -8.41 2.51 3.98
N ASN A 14 -9.36 3.40 4.28
CA ASN A 14 -10.79 3.13 4.08
C ASN A 14 -11.14 2.77 2.62
N ASP A 15 -10.50 3.43 1.63
CA ASP A 15 -10.79 3.17 0.22
C ASP A 15 -10.45 1.74 -0.23
N PHE A 16 -9.55 1.06 0.48
CA PHE A 16 -9.19 -0.33 0.19
C PHE A 16 -10.00 -1.36 0.97
N CYS A 17 -10.82 -0.95 1.95
CA CYS A 17 -11.52 -1.87 2.83
C CYS A 17 -12.99 -2.04 2.42
N ASP A 18 -13.45 -3.28 2.33
CA ASP A 18 -14.86 -3.65 2.12
C ASP A 18 -15.68 -3.46 3.40
N VAL A 19 -15.64 -2.23 3.94
CA VAL A 19 -16.26 -1.91 5.24
C VAL A 19 -17.77 -2.02 5.19
N PRO A 20 -18.42 -2.49 6.29
CA PRO A 20 -19.88 -2.51 6.42
C PRO A 20 -20.45 -1.09 6.62
N GLU A 21 -21.78 -0.99 6.52
CA GLU A 21 -22.52 0.28 6.48
C GLU A 21 -22.21 1.20 7.68
N GLU A 22 -22.03 0.65 8.87
CA GLU A 22 -21.73 1.39 10.10
C GLU A 22 -20.38 2.14 10.09
N TYR A 23 -19.49 1.81 9.17
CA TYR A 23 -18.20 2.51 8.97
C TYR A 23 -18.30 3.64 7.93
N LEU A 24 -19.38 3.67 7.14
CA LEU A 24 -19.54 4.65 6.09
C LEU A 24 -19.91 6.01 6.69
N MET A 25 -19.56 7.08 6.00
CA MET A 25 -19.98 8.42 6.36
C MET A 25 -20.92 9.03 5.32
N THR A 26 -21.75 9.98 5.73
CA THR A 26 -22.53 10.81 4.81
C THR A 26 -21.78 12.11 4.58
N ASP A 27 -21.48 12.43 3.33
CA ASP A 27 -20.90 13.71 2.95
C ASP A 27 -21.89 14.85 3.24
N PRO A 28 -21.51 15.85 4.04
CA PRO A 28 -22.44 16.89 4.49
C PRO A 28 -22.86 17.85 3.36
N VAL A 29 -22.13 17.91 2.26
CA VAL A 29 -22.41 18.81 1.13
C VAL A 29 -23.30 18.12 0.11
N SER A 30 -22.93 16.93 -0.35
CA SER A 30 -23.68 16.19 -1.36
C SER A 30 -24.83 15.35 -0.78
N GLN A 31 -24.86 15.13 0.53
CA GLN A 31 -25.80 14.26 1.24
C GLN A 31 -25.74 12.79 0.75
N LYS A 32 -24.65 12.40 0.13
CA LYS A 32 -24.43 11.02 -0.35
C LYS A 32 -23.59 10.23 0.65
N VAL A 33 -23.86 8.94 0.73
CA VAL A 33 -23.00 8.00 1.45
C VAL A 33 -21.68 7.90 0.69
N VAL A 34 -20.58 8.06 1.42
CA VAL A 34 -19.21 7.87 0.92
C VAL A 34 -18.85 6.40 1.13
N ALA A 35 -18.66 5.69 0.04
CA ALA A 35 -18.24 4.30 0.04
C ALA A 35 -16.76 4.18 -0.39
N PRO A 36 -16.08 3.09 -0.01
CA PRO A 36 -14.73 2.78 -0.48
C PRO A 36 -14.65 2.82 -2.01
N ALA A 37 -13.62 3.46 -2.55
CA ALA A 37 -13.49 3.63 -3.99
C ALA A 37 -12.90 2.39 -4.70
N LEU A 38 -12.09 1.62 -3.99
CA LEU A 38 -11.39 0.43 -4.51
C LEU A 38 -11.42 -0.71 -3.45
N PRO A 39 -12.62 -1.18 -3.02
CA PRO A 39 -12.71 -2.15 -1.95
C PRO A 39 -12.09 -3.50 -2.34
N VAL A 40 -11.23 -4.00 -1.48
CA VAL A 40 -10.61 -5.32 -1.55
C VAL A 40 -11.43 -6.28 -0.68
N ALA A 41 -11.91 -7.36 -1.26
CA ALA A 41 -12.75 -8.32 -0.53
C ALA A 41 -11.95 -9.01 0.61
N GLY A 42 -12.43 -8.89 1.84
CA GLY A 42 -11.78 -9.41 3.04
C GLY A 42 -10.94 -8.39 3.81
N ALA A 43 -10.61 -7.25 3.21
CA ALA A 43 -9.75 -6.24 3.81
C ALA A 43 -10.29 -5.68 5.14
N HIS A 44 -11.60 -5.50 5.27
CA HIS A 44 -12.17 -5.10 6.57
C HIS A 44 -11.84 -6.11 7.68
N ALA A 45 -12.00 -7.40 7.39
CA ALA A 45 -11.67 -8.45 8.36
C ALA A 45 -10.15 -8.51 8.66
N ASP A 46 -9.30 -8.21 7.68
CA ASP A 46 -7.86 -8.08 7.87
C ASP A 46 -7.54 -6.94 8.82
N MET A 47 -8.15 -5.76 8.63
CA MET A 47 -7.99 -4.61 9.53
C MET A 47 -8.44 -4.91 10.95
N LEU A 48 -9.53 -5.66 11.13
CA LEU A 48 -9.98 -6.07 12.47
C LEU A 48 -8.96 -6.99 13.15
N ARG A 49 -8.37 -7.97 12.42
CA ARG A 49 -7.31 -8.84 12.96
C ARG A 49 -6.06 -8.06 13.34
N ILE A 50 -5.65 -7.10 12.51
CA ILE A 50 -4.53 -6.19 12.82
C ILE A 50 -4.83 -5.39 14.09
N ALA A 51 -6.02 -4.80 14.18
CA ALA A 51 -6.42 -4.02 15.35
C ALA A 51 -6.44 -4.87 16.62
N GLU A 52 -6.98 -6.11 16.55
CA GLU A 52 -6.95 -7.06 17.66
C GLU A 52 -5.52 -7.43 18.08
N LEU A 53 -4.63 -7.69 17.12
CA LEU A 53 -3.22 -8.01 17.39
C LEU A 53 -2.53 -6.86 18.14
N ILE A 54 -2.72 -5.62 17.70
CA ILE A 54 -2.17 -4.43 18.36
C ILE A 54 -2.78 -4.25 19.75
N ALA A 55 -4.09 -4.38 19.89
CA ALA A 55 -4.77 -4.22 21.19
C ALA A 55 -4.30 -5.24 22.23
N ARG A 56 -4.07 -6.49 21.81
CA ARG A 56 -3.67 -7.59 22.72
C ARG A 56 -2.19 -7.62 23.03
N ALA A 57 -1.34 -7.28 22.08
CA ALA A 57 0.10 -7.51 22.19
C ALA A 57 0.96 -6.33 21.75
N GLY A 58 0.38 -5.16 21.52
CA GLY A 58 1.10 -3.97 21.05
C GLY A 58 2.21 -3.49 22.00
N ALA A 59 2.10 -3.76 23.30
CA ALA A 59 3.20 -3.48 24.24
C ALA A 59 4.47 -4.30 23.94
N GLY A 60 4.35 -5.41 23.21
CA GLY A 60 5.48 -6.21 22.70
C GLY A 60 6.14 -5.61 21.47
N LEU A 61 5.46 -4.73 20.74
CA LEU A 61 6.02 -4.02 19.59
C LEU A 61 6.91 -2.87 20.02
N SER A 62 8.05 -2.74 19.41
CA SER A 62 8.96 -1.61 19.58
C SER A 62 8.61 -0.45 18.66
N ASP A 63 8.10 -0.76 17.46
CA ASP A 63 7.81 0.22 16.42
C ASP A 63 6.60 -0.18 15.58
N ILE A 64 5.86 0.82 15.10
CA ILE A 64 4.79 0.67 14.10
C ILE A 64 5.05 1.68 12.98
N SER A 65 5.05 1.20 11.73
CA SER A 65 5.03 2.05 10.54
C SER A 65 3.75 1.80 9.76
N ILE A 66 3.14 2.87 9.28
CA ILE A 66 1.92 2.85 8.47
C ILE A 66 2.23 3.55 7.16
N THR A 67 2.09 2.87 6.03
CA THR A 67 2.15 3.53 4.74
C THR A 67 0.78 4.05 4.35
N LEU A 68 0.75 5.14 3.61
CA LEU A 68 -0.48 5.76 3.14
C LEU A 68 -0.35 6.04 1.65
N ASP A 69 -1.15 5.35 0.88
CA ASP A 69 -1.34 5.69 -0.52
C ASP A 69 -2.04 7.04 -0.61
N THR A 70 -1.52 7.93 -1.46
CA THR A 70 -1.87 9.35 -1.36
C THR A 70 -1.89 9.96 -2.76
N HIS A 71 -3.08 10.21 -3.27
CA HIS A 71 -3.27 10.69 -4.62
C HIS A 71 -3.87 12.09 -4.68
N HIS A 72 -3.52 12.83 -5.71
CA HIS A 72 -4.32 13.95 -6.19
C HIS A 72 -5.46 13.43 -7.07
N ARG A 73 -6.55 14.20 -7.20
CA ARG A 73 -7.62 13.84 -8.13
C ARG A 73 -7.11 13.75 -9.59
N TYR A 74 -6.24 14.68 -10.00
CA TYR A 74 -5.52 14.62 -11.28
C TYR A 74 -4.23 13.82 -11.09
N ASP A 75 -4.24 12.59 -11.51
CA ASP A 75 -3.17 11.63 -11.29
C ASP A 75 -3.11 10.63 -12.46
N ILE A 76 -1.91 10.19 -12.84
CA ILE A 76 -1.71 9.26 -13.96
C ILE A 76 -2.43 7.92 -13.72
N ALA A 77 -2.64 7.56 -12.47
CA ALA A 77 -3.39 6.37 -12.06
C ALA A 77 -4.92 6.54 -12.15
N HIS A 78 -5.44 7.76 -12.44
CA HIS A 78 -6.87 8.06 -12.34
C HIS A 78 -7.51 8.45 -13.68
N PRO A 79 -8.84 8.25 -13.85
CA PRO A 79 -9.58 8.65 -15.05
C PRO A 79 -9.49 10.13 -15.39
N SER A 80 -9.25 10.98 -14.40
CA SER A 80 -9.12 12.44 -14.55
C SER A 80 -7.91 12.87 -15.39
N PHE A 81 -6.88 12.02 -15.46
CA PHE A 81 -5.68 12.26 -16.28
C PHE A 81 -5.91 11.94 -17.75
N TRP A 82 -6.78 10.98 -18.05
CA TRP A 82 -6.91 10.35 -19.34
C TRP A 82 -8.19 10.74 -20.09
N MET A 83 -8.14 10.65 -21.43
CA MET A 83 -9.29 10.66 -22.31
C MET A 83 -9.11 9.61 -23.41
N ASP A 84 -10.21 9.08 -23.91
CA ASP A 84 -10.23 8.22 -25.10
C ASP A 84 -10.15 9.04 -26.41
N ALA A 85 -10.16 8.35 -27.56
CA ALA A 85 -10.10 8.97 -28.88
C ALA A 85 -11.28 9.93 -29.18
N ASP A 86 -12.41 9.78 -28.48
CA ASP A 86 -13.59 10.65 -28.58
C ASP A 86 -13.55 11.82 -27.59
N GLY A 87 -12.48 11.93 -26.77
CA GLY A 87 -12.36 12.92 -25.71
C GLY A 87 -13.17 12.63 -24.44
N LYS A 88 -13.68 11.41 -24.27
CA LYS A 88 -14.45 10.97 -23.11
C LYS A 88 -13.53 10.48 -22.00
N PRO A 89 -13.99 10.47 -20.72
CA PRO A 89 -13.24 9.86 -19.63
C PRO A 89 -12.96 8.37 -19.86
N VAL A 90 -11.75 7.93 -19.55
CA VAL A 90 -11.38 6.52 -19.55
C VAL A 90 -12.02 5.81 -18.35
N ALA A 91 -12.55 4.61 -18.56
CA ALA A 91 -13.15 3.84 -17.49
C ALA A 91 -12.09 3.31 -16.51
N PRO A 92 -12.39 3.21 -15.20
CA PRO A 92 -11.55 2.48 -14.25
C PRO A 92 -11.26 1.04 -14.73
N PHE A 93 -10.12 0.50 -14.29
CA PHE A 93 -9.59 -0.82 -14.66
C PHE A 93 -9.18 -0.96 -16.13
N THR A 94 -9.05 0.15 -16.85
CA THR A 94 -8.47 0.16 -18.19
C THR A 94 -6.95 0.07 -18.10
N ILE A 95 -6.36 -0.88 -18.78
CA ILE A 95 -4.91 -0.97 -18.97
C ILE A 95 -4.53 -0.09 -20.16
N ILE A 96 -3.53 0.77 -19.99
CA ILE A 96 -3.03 1.66 -21.04
C ILE A 96 -1.56 1.35 -21.30
N SER A 97 -1.26 0.91 -22.52
CA SER A 97 0.10 0.73 -22.97
C SER A 97 0.66 1.99 -23.66
N ARG A 98 1.98 2.06 -23.79
CA ARG A 98 2.63 3.07 -24.62
C ARG A 98 2.13 3.07 -26.05
N GLN A 99 1.84 1.86 -26.60
CA GLN A 99 1.32 1.73 -27.95
C GLN A 99 -0.10 2.30 -28.09
N ASP A 100 -0.96 2.12 -27.08
CA ASP A 100 -2.31 2.72 -27.07
C ASP A 100 -2.25 4.24 -27.15
N VAL A 101 -1.29 4.85 -26.45
CA VAL A 101 -1.10 6.32 -26.49
C VAL A 101 -0.55 6.77 -27.85
N ARG A 102 0.38 6.02 -28.45
CA ARG A 102 0.91 6.33 -29.80
C ARG A 102 -0.15 6.22 -30.89
N ASP A 103 -1.05 5.26 -30.77
CA ASP A 103 -2.16 5.04 -31.68
C ASP A 103 -3.32 6.03 -31.50
N GLY A 104 -3.25 6.88 -30.45
CA GLY A 104 -4.29 7.85 -30.10
C GLY A 104 -5.53 7.23 -29.50
N ARG A 105 -5.48 5.96 -29.04
CA ARG A 105 -6.61 5.30 -28.36
C ARG A 105 -6.91 5.94 -27.02
N TYR A 106 -5.85 6.26 -26.29
CA TYR A 106 -5.90 6.98 -25.01
C TYR A 106 -4.87 8.10 -25.01
N LEU A 107 -5.25 9.26 -24.51
CA LEU A 107 -4.38 10.44 -24.48
C LEU A 107 -4.48 11.12 -23.11
N PRO A 108 -3.39 11.75 -22.64
CA PRO A 108 -3.48 12.62 -21.47
C PRO A 108 -4.35 13.84 -21.80
N ARG A 109 -5.19 14.28 -20.85
CA ARG A 109 -6.05 15.44 -21.03
C ARG A 109 -5.28 16.75 -21.23
N GLN A 110 -4.06 16.83 -20.72
CA GLN A 110 -3.15 17.92 -20.96
C GLN A 110 -2.22 17.57 -22.13
N PRO A 111 -2.38 18.16 -23.32
CA PRO A 111 -1.56 17.80 -24.49
C PRO A 111 -0.06 17.94 -24.26
N ASP A 112 0.36 18.95 -23.50
CA ASP A 112 1.78 19.22 -23.20
C ASP A 112 2.43 18.11 -22.36
N SER A 113 1.64 17.25 -21.70
CA SER A 113 2.13 16.12 -20.92
C SER A 113 2.41 14.86 -21.75
N LEU A 114 2.05 14.83 -23.05
CA LEU A 114 2.15 13.65 -23.90
C LEU A 114 3.57 13.06 -23.95
N VAL A 115 4.58 13.90 -24.12
CA VAL A 115 5.99 13.44 -24.19
C VAL A 115 6.42 12.79 -22.88
N ARG A 116 6.08 13.40 -21.75
CA ARG A 116 6.38 12.86 -20.40
C ARG A 116 5.64 11.55 -20.16
N THR A 117 4.36 11.49 -20.53
CA THR A 117 3.52 10.29 -20.39
C THR A 117 4.09 9.11 -21.21
N LEU A 118 4.51 9.35 -22.45
CA LEU A 118 5.13 8.32 -23.28
C LEU A 118 6.46 7.80 -22.71
N ALA A 119 7.27 8.70 -22.16
CA ALA A 119 8.53 8.32 -21.51
C ALA A 119 8.29 7.50 -20.22
N TYR A 120 7.28 7.88 -19.43
CA TYR A 120 6.85 7.14 -18.26
C TYR A 120 6.42 5.71 -18.62
N LEU A 121 5.49 5.58 -19.60
CA LEU A 121 4.99 4.26 -20.03
C LEU A 121 6.11 3.37 -20.61
N GLU A 122 7.05 3.96 -21.35
CA GLU A 122 8.23 3.24 -21.84
C GLU A 122 9.05 2.65 -20.70
N SER A 123 9.32 3.44 -19.67
CA SER A 123 10.10 3.02 -18.51
C SER A 123 9.33 1.98 -17.68
N LEU A 124 8.02 2.18 -17.47
CA LEU A 124 7.17 1.23 -16.75
C LEU A 124 7.13 -0.14 -17.43
N GLU A 125 6.92 -0.15 -18.76
CA GLU A 125 6.91 -1.39 -19.55
C GLU A 125 8.28 -2.08 -19.58
N ALA A 126 9.37 -1.31 -19.64
CA ALA A 126 10.72 -1.85 -19.60
C ALA A 126 11.07 -2.51 -18.25
N ASN A 127 10.51 -2.03 -17.15
CA ASN A 127 10.68 -2.63 -15.82
C ASN A 127 9.98 -4.00 -15.71
N GLY A 128 8.94 -4.25 -16.50
CA GLY A 128 8.26 -5.54 -16.60
C GLY A 128 7.51 -6.00 -15.34
N ARG A 129 7.36 -5.15 -14.33
CA ARG A 129 6.67 -5.48 -13.06
C ARG A 129 5.17 -5.24 -13.14
N TYR A 130 4.78 -4.10 -13.69
CA TYR A 130 3.40 -3.65 -13.80
C TYR A 130 3.14 -3.03 -15.17
N GLN A 131 1.88 -3.05 -15.60
CA GLN A 131 1.35 -2.21 -16.66
C GLN A 131 0.58 -1.06 -16.02
N LEU A 132 0.47 0.08 -16.70
CA LEU A 132 -0.37 1.16 -16.20
C LEU A 132 -1.83 0.71 -16.21
N MET A 133 -2.44 0.72 -15.04
CA MET A 133 -3.87 0.56 -14.87
C MET A 133 -4.48 1.87 -14.40
N VAL A 134 -5.60 2.25 -15.02
CA VAL A 134 -6.41 3.38 -14.55
C VAL A 134 -7.31 2.86 -13.43
N TRP A 135 -7.05 3.28 -12.20
CA TRP A 135 -7.84 2.92 -11.04
C TRP A 135 -9.03 3.87 -10.86
N PRO A 136 -10.10 3.51 -10.12
CA PRO A 136 -11.04 4.52 -9.60
C PRO A 136 -10.28 5.62 -8.86
N VAL A 137 -10.82 6.84 -8.80
CA VAL A 137 -10.23 7.88 -7.94
C VAL A 137 -10.30 7.39 -6.49
N HIS A 138 -9.17 7.10 -5.90
CA HIS A 138 -9.05 6.52 -4.55
C HIS A 138 -7.97 7.23 -3.76
N CYS A 139 -8.00 7.10 -2.46
CA CYS A 139 -7.03 7.67 -1.53
C CYS A 139 -6.69 9.15 -1.83
N GLU A 140 -7.72 9.91 -2.28
CA GLU A 140 -7.56 11.34 -2.57
C GLU A 140 -7.25 12.09 -1.28
N ILE A 141 -6.19 12.90 -1.29
CA ILE A 141 -5.72 13.65 -0.12
C ILE A 141 -6.85 14.42 0.56
N GLY A 142 -7.04 14.18 1.85
CA GLY A 142 -8.06 14.84 2.66
C GLY A 142 -9.45 14.21 2.58
N SER A 143 -9.64 13.14 1.79
CA SER A 143 -10.91 12.40 1.74
C SER A 143 -11.05 11.43 2.92
N TRP A 144 -12.27 10.96 3.15
CA TRP A 144 -12.52 9.85 4.08
C TRP A 144 -11.80 8.56 3.64
N GLY A 145 -11.76 8.31 2.34
CA GLY A 145 -11.09 7.14 1.77
C GLY A 145 -9.59 7.09 2.05
N HIS A 146 -8.94 8.26 2.10
CA HIS A 146 -7.52 8.38 2.43
C HIS A 146 -7.20 8.08 3.91
N ASN A 147 -8.18 8.17 4.81
CA ASN A 147 -7.95 7.93 6.23
C ASN A 147 -7.70 6.46 6.52
N VAL A 148 -6.88 6.19 7.55
CA VAL A 148 -6.67 4.85 8.11
C VAL A 148 -8.00 4.30 8.66
N HIS A 149 -8.25 3.01 8.43
CA HIS A 149 -9.38 2.26 8.99
C HIS A 149 -9.57 2.54 10.49
N ALA A 150 -10.81 2.74 10.90
CA ALA A 150 -11.14 3.29 12.22
C ALA A 150 -10.52 2.49 13.38
N ASP A 151 -10.62 1.15 13.37
CA ASP A 151 -10.10 0.29 14.44
C ASP A 151 -8.57 0.27 14.47
N VAL A 152 -7.92 0.21 13.30
CA VAL A 152 -6.45 0.28 13.20
C VAL A 152 -5.96 1.62 13.74
N ARG A 153 -6.62 2.72 13.35
CA ARG A 153 -6.29 4.07 13.84
C ARG A 153 -6.45 4.17 15.36
N ALA A 154 -7.55 3.65 15.91
CA ALA A 154 -7.83 3.72 17.35
C ALA A 154 -6.80 2.92 18.16
N THR A 155 -6.47 1.69 17.72
CA THR A 155 -5.48 0.86 18.43
C THR A 155 -4.07 1.40 18.29
N CYS A 156 -3.69 1.98 17.15
CA CYS A 156 -2.40 2.68 17.01
C CYS A 156 -2.33 3.91 17.90
N ALA A 157 -3.41 4.71 18.01
CA ALA A 157 -3.44 5.85 18.92
C ALA A 157 -3.26 5.41 20.40
N SER A 158 -3.96 4.37 20.81
CA SER A 158 -3.79 3.79 22.16
C SER A 158 -2.36 3.28 22.40
N TRP A 159 -1.74 2.67 21.36
CA TRP A 159 -0.34 2.22 21.43
C TRP A 159 0.64 3.39 21.55
N GLU A 160 0.41 4.49 20.82
CA GLU A 160 1.20 5.72 20.90
C GLU A 160 1.12 6.33 22.31
N GLU A 161 -0.10 6.50 22.83
CA GLU A 161 -0.35 7.11 24.14
C GLU A 161 0.23 6.28 25.29
N ALA A 162 -0.02 4.97 25.30
CA ALA A 162 0.47 4.07 26.33
C ALA A 162 2.00 4.01 26.41
N GLY A 163 2.69 4.17 25.29
CA GLY A 163 4.14 4.10 25.19
C GLY A 163 4.85 5.44 25.10
N SER A 164 4.13 6.57 25.04
CA SER A 164 4.68 7.91 24.73
C SER A 164 5.59 7.88 23.50
N ARG A 165 5.12 7.27 22.41
CA ARG A 165 5.87 7.00 21.17
C ARG A 165 5.02 7.32 19.95
N ILE A 166 5.61 7.29 18.78
CA ILE A 166 4.97 7.70 17.52
C ILE A 166 4.95 6.51 16.58
N ALA A 167 3.77 6.13 16.05
CA ALA A 167 3.66 5.29 14.87
C ALA A 167 4.02 6.13 13.64
N MET A 168 5.06 5.73 12.91
CA MET A 168 5.52 6.46 11.75
C MET A 168 4.48 6.36 10.64
N LYS A 169 4.08 7.50 10.05
CA LYS A 169 3.24 7.55 8.86
C LYS A 169 4.12 7.89 7.66
N LEU A 170 4.11 7.01 6.65
CA LEU A 170 4.89 7.14 5.43
C LEU A 170 3.95 7.37 4.26
N ILE A 171 3.96 8.58 3.72
CA ILE A 171 3.15 8.97 2.56
C ILE A 171 3.86 8.52 1.29
N LYS A 172 3.14 7.88 0.36
CA LYS A 172 3.59 7.52 -0.98
C LYS A 172 2.54 7.92 -2.02
N GLY A 173 2.93 8.06 -3.30
CA GLY A 173 1.99 8.29 -4.39
C GLY A 173 1.57 9.75 -4.62
N SER A 174 2.10 10.72 -3.89
CA SER A 174 1.73 12.13 -4.04
C SER A 174 2.26 12.80 -5.33
N ASN A 175 3.13 12.14 -6.09
CA ASN A 175 3.56 12.62 -7.40
C ASN A 175 2.57 12.16 -8.48
N PRO A 176 1.79 13.05 -9.13
CA PRO A 176 0.72 12.68 -10.05
C PRO A 176 1.21 12.14 -11.41
N TRP A 177 2.51 11.99 -11.59
CA TRP A 177 3.13 11.58 -12.86
C TRP A 177 3.69 10.17 -12.84
N THR A 178 3.66 9.49 -11.72
CA THR A 178 4.18 8.14 -11.57
C THR A 178 3.39 7.35 -10.55
N GLU A 179 3.09 6.10 -10.88
CA GLU A 179 2.47 5.15 -9.95
C GLU A 179 3.48 4.76 -8.86
N HIS A 180 2.99 4.59 -7.65
CA HIS A 180 3.82 4.34 -6.47
C HIS A 180 3.20 3.24 -5.61
N TYR A 181 3.20 1.99 -6.11
CA TYR A 181 2.70 0.85 -5.32
C TYR A 181 3.55 0.62 -4.08
N SER A 182 4.86 0.58 -4.23
CA SER A 182 5.78 0.36 -3.11
C SER A 182 5.97 1.61 -2.26
N ALA A 183 6.00 1.45 -0.94
CA ALA A 183 6.39 2.51 -0.01
C ALA A 183 7.90 2.79 0.00
N VAL A 184 8.68 2.00 -0.72
CA VAL A 184 10.15 2.11 -0.77
C VAL A 184 10.59 2.98 -1.94
N MET A 185 9.93 2.89 -3.08
CA MET A 185 10.29 3.61 -4.30
C MET A 185 9.13 3.57 -5.29
N ALA A 186 8.93 4.63 -6.08
CA ALA A 186 7.95 4.64 -7.17
C ALA A 186 8.30 3.60 -8.26
N GLU A 187 7.29 3.17 -9.04
CA GLU A 187 7.52 2.21 -10.14
C GLU A 187 8.43 2.79 -11.22
N VAL A 188 8.32 4.09 -11.48
CA VAL A 188 9.25 4.86 -12.31
C VAL A 188 9.64 6.12 -11.54
N PRO A 189 10.78 6.13 -10.84
CA PRO A 189 11.21 7.29 -10.05
C PRO A 189 11.38 8.55 -10.90
N ASP A 190 10.82 9.66 -10.45
CA ASP A 190 11.03 10.97 -11.07
C ASP A 190 12.35 11.57 -10.55
N PRO A 191 13.34 11.85 -11.42
CA PRO A 191 14.61 12.43 -10.99
C PRO A 191 14.49 13.80 -10.31
N GLN A 192 13.38 14.51 -10.50
CA GLN A 192 13.15 15.83 -9.93
C GLN A 192 12.38 15.76 -8.59
N ASP A 193 11.89 14.59 -8.20
CA ASP A 193 11.15 14.40 -6.96
C ASP A 193 11.82 13.33 -6.08
N PRO A 194 12.55 13.75 -5.03
CA PRO A 194 13.18 12.82 -4.10
C PRO A 194 12.22 11.86 -3.39
N ALA A 195 10.93 12.22 -3.25
CA ALA A 195 9.94 11.37 -2.60
C ALA A 195 9.61 10.11 -3.44
N THR A 196 9.91 10.12 -4.73
CA THR A 196 9.74 8.96 -5.62
C THR A 196 10.94 8.03 -5.66
N GLN A 197 12.08 8.48 -5.15
CA GLN A 197 13.34 7.73 -5.14
C GLN A 197 13.39 6.70 -4.01
N LEU A 198 14.42 5.85 -4.04
CA LEU A 198 14.65 4.85 -3.00
C LEU A 198 14.71 5.50 -1.60
N ASN A 199 13.75 5.16 -0.76
CA ASN A 199 13.69 5.58 0.64
C ASN A 199 14.66 4.73 1.49
N ARG A 200 15.94 5.05 1.38
CA ARG A 200 17.00 4.33 2.08
C ARG A 200 16.85 4.39 3.59
N SER A 201 16.41 5.54 4.13
CA SER A 201 16.22 5.71 5.57
C SER A 201 15.13 4.78 6.13
N PHE A 202 14.11 4.51 5.34
CA PHE A 202 13.08 3.55 5.71
C PHE A 202 13.61 2.10 5.69
N ILE A 203 14.36 1.74 4.65
CA ILE A 203 15.03 0.43 4.57
C ILE A 203 15.97 0.23 5.77
N ASP A 204 16.82 1.22 6.10
CA ASP A 204 17.76 1.14 7.22
C ASP A 204 17.01 1.00 8.56
N ARG A 205 15.89 1.71 8.74
CA ARG A 205 15.03 1.57 9.91
C ARG A 205 14.48 0.14 10.04
N LEU A 206 13.95 -0.42 8.98
CA LEU A 206 13.45 -1.80 8.97
C LEU A 206 14.57 -2.80 9.25
N ALA A 207 15.74 -2.62 8.65
CA ALA A 207 16.89 -3.50 8.84
C ALA A 207 17.39 -3.54 10.30
N SER A 208 17.16 -2.48 11.08
CA SER A 208 17.51 -2.40 12.49
C SER A 208 16.62 -3.25 13.40
N ALA A 209 15.47 -3.73 12.93
CA ALA A 209 14.58 -4.59 13.69
C ALA A 209 15.11 -6.03 13.79
N ASP A 210 14.74 -6.72 14.86
CA ASP A 210 14.99 -8.15 15.03
C ASP A 210 13.97 -8.99 14.26
N GLN A 211 12.74 -8.48 14.13
CA GLN A 211 11.65 -9.08 13.36
C GLN A 211 10.73 -7.98 12.82
N ILE A 212 10.20 -8.19 11.62
CA ILE A 212 9.28 -7.27 10.94
C ILE A 212 8.04 -8.04 10.53
N TYR A 213 6.90 -7.70 11.11
CA TYR A 213 5.59 -8.22 10.73
C TYR A 213 4.98 -7.29 9.68
N ILE A 214 4.55 -7.83 8.55
CA ILE A 214 4.01 -7.07 7.42
C ILE A 214 2.55 -7.47 7.21
N ALA A 215 1.66 -6.49 7.18
CA ALA A 215 0.23 -6.64 6.95
C ALA A 215 -0.32 -5.45 6.17
N GLY A 216 -1.59 -5.51 5.73
CA GLY A 216 -2.27 -4.41 5.04
C GLY A 216 -2.70 -4.73 3.62
N GLU A 217 -2.96 -3.69 2.80
CA GLU A 217 -3.60 -3.83 1.50
C GLU A 217 -2.81 -3.17 0.35
N ALA A 218 -2.96 -3.64 -0.88
CA ALA A 218 -3.50 -4.95 -1.25
C ALA A 218 -2.35 -5.92 -1.53
N GLY A 219 -2.58 -7.19 -1.20
CA GLY A 219 -1.57 -8.24 -1.31
C GLY A 219 -0.98 -8.44 -2.70
N SER A 220 -1.74 -8.12 -3.74
CA SER A 220 -1.32 -8.23 -5.14
C SER A 220 -0.56 -7.01 -5.67
N HIS A 221 -0.59 -5.86 -4.97
CA HIS A 221 -0.02 -4.59 -5.42
C HIS A 221 0.88 -3.95 -4.35
N CYS A 222 0.35 -3.11 -3.47
CA CYS A 222 1.18 -2.33 -2.54
C CYS A 222 1.97 -3.21 -1.56
N VAL A 223 1.35 -4.26 -0.99
CA VAL A 223 2.06 -5.21 -0.11
C VAL A 223 3.12 -5.97 -0.87
N LYS A 224 2.78 -6.50 -2.06
CA LYS A 224 3.73 -7.18 -2.94
C LYS A 224 4.90 -6.28 -3.29
N ALA A 225 4.63 -5.10 -3.89
CA ALA A 225 5.66 -4.18 -4.37
C ALA A 225 6.58 -3.70 -3.25
N THR A 226 6.02 -3.36 -2.08
CA THR A 226 6.79 -2.92 -0.91
C THR A 226 7.69 -4.05 -0.40
N THR A 227 7.14 -5.25 -0.25
CA THR A 227 7.90 -6.42 0.23
C THR A 227 9.01 -6.79 -0.73
N GLU A 228 8.75 -6.80 -2.05
CA GLU A 228 9.76 -7.07 -3.08
C GLU A 228 10.93 -6.09 -3.01
N HIS A 229 10.65 -4.78 -2.91
CA HIS A 229 11.70 -3.77 -2.76
C HIS A 229 12.46 -3.88 -1.42
N ILE A 230 11.79 -4.25 -0.32
CA ILE A 230 12.48 -4.54 0.94
C ILE A 230 13.45 -5.72 0.74
N VAL A 231 12.98 -6.82 0.15
CA VAL A 231 13.80 -8.01 -0.12
C VAL A 231 14.98 -7.71 -1.05
N GLU A 232 14.79 -6.86 -2.05
CA GLU A 232 15.85 -6.45 -2.98
C GLU A 232 16.97 -5.65 -2.27
N HIS A 233 16.60 -4.86 -1.27
CA HIS A 233 17.54 -3.96 -0.57
C HIS A 233 18.01 -4.47 0.79
N PHE A 234 17.52 -5.61 1.25
CA PHE A 234 18.00 -6.29 2.46
C PHE A 234 19.15 -7.24 2.14
N ASP A 235 20.04 -7.43 3.13
CA ASP A 235 20.97 -8.56 3.09
C ASP A 235 20.18 -9.88 3.08
N ARG A 236 20.51 -10.77 2.17
CA ARG A 236 19.83 -12.07 2.01
C ARG A 236 19.81 -12.90 3.29
N THR A 237 20.80 -12.74 4.16
CA THR A 237 20.86 -13.42 5.46
C THR A 237 19.84 -12.89 6.47
N GLN A 238 19.22 -11.75 6.19
CA GLN A 238 18.24 -11.09 7.05
C GLN A 238 16.79 -11.29 6.60
N LEU A 239 16.55 -11.94 5.47
CA LEU A 239 15.19 -12.10 4.92
C LEU A 239 14.26 -12.89 5.86
N SER A 240 14.80 -13.78 6.69
CA SER A 240 14.04 -14.49 7.73
C SER A 240 13.49 -13.58 8.85
N LYS A 241 13.91 -12.33 8.91
CA LYS A 241 13.30 -11.32 9.81
C LYS A 241 11.93 -10.84 9.31
N LEU A 242 11.64 -11.01 8.03
CA LEU A 242 10.37 -10.60 7.43
C LEU A 242 9.32 -11.68 7.63
N VAL A 243 8.15 -11.30 8.13
CA VAL A 243 7.00 -12.19 8.35
C VAL A 243 5.76 -11.56 7.71
N LEU A 244 5.26 -12.14 6.63
CA LEU A 244 3.98 -11.76 6.04
C LEU A 244 2.83 -12.37 6.85
N LEU A 245 1.93 -11.52 7.36
CA LEU A 245 0.74 -11.97 8.10
C LEU A 245 -0.37 -12.30 7.10
N SER A 246 -0.40 -13.53 6.62
CA SER A 246 -1.22 -13.97 5.48
C SER A 246 -2.73 -13.87 5.69
N ASP A 247 -3.20 -13.84 6.93
CA ASP A 247 -4.60 -13.61 7.31
C ASP A 247 -4.92 -12.13 7.59
N CYS A 248 -3.97 -11.23 7.35
CA CYS A 248 -4.09 -9.78 7.46
C CYS A 248 -3.72 -9.07 6.14
N ILE A 249 -3.87 -9.79 5.02
CA ILE A 249 -3.52 -9.31 3.67
C ILE A 249 -4.47 -9.98 2.68
N SER A 250 -5.19 -9.18 1.89
CA SER A 250 -6.08 -9.67 0.82
C SER A 250 -5.68 -9.13 -0.56
N PRO A 251 -5.82 -9.90 -1.65
CA PRO A 251 -5.53 -9.43 -3.00
C PRO A 251 -6.69 -8.63 -3.61
N VAL A 252 -6.41 -7.74 -4.54
CA VAL A 252 -7.44 -7.16 -5.43
C VAL A 252 -8.10 -8.29 -6.22
N ALA A 253 -9.42 -8.24 -6.38
CA ALA A 253 -10.19 -9.22 -7.15
C ALA A 253 -9.64 -9.39 -8.58
N GLY A 254 -9.45 -10.65 -9.00
CA GLY A 254 -8.83 -11.01 -10.28
C GLY A 254 -7.30 -11.11 -10.25
N PHE A 255 -6.65 -10.79 -9.11
CA PHE A 255 -5.20 -10.88 -8.94
C PHE A 255 -4.76 -11.93 -7.90
N GLU A 256 -5.63 -12.90 -7.60
CA GLU A 256 -5.38 -13.96 -6.61
C GLU A 256 -4.19 -14.85 -7.02
N THR A 257 -4.04 -15.12 -8.31
CA THR A 257 -2.92 -15.91 -8.84
C THR A 257 -1.58 -15.18 -8.65
N GLN A 258 -1.54 -13.88 -8.91
CA GLN A 258 -0.35 -13.06 -8.69
C GLN A 258 0.03 -13.00 -7.22
N TYR A 259 -0.98 -12.87 -6.33
CA TYR A 259 -0.77 -12.89 -4.88
C TYR A 259 -0.22 -14.25 -4.41
N GLY A 260 -0.80 -15.36 -4.86
CA GLY A 260 -0.30 -16.72 -4.53
C GLY A 260 1.14 -16.94 -5.02
N SER A 261 1.46 -16.47 -6.21
CA SER A 261 2.82 -16.53 -6.76
C SER A 261 3.80 -15.68 -5.95
N PHE A 262 3.39 -14.48 -5.53
CA PHE A 262 4.17 -13.61 -4.66
C PHE A 262 4.49 -14.28 -3.32
N LEU A 263 3.50 -14.85 -2.62
CA LEU A 263 3.73 -15.55 -1.35
C LEU A 263 4.70 -16.71 -1.51
N SER A 264 4.53 -17.52 -2.57
CA SER A 264 5.40 -18.66 -2.88
C SER A 264 6.84 -18.20 -3.14
N GLU A 265 7.04 -17.11 -3.86
CA GLU A 265 8.37 -16.56 -4.14
C GLU A 265 9.02 -15.97 -2.88
N MET A 266 8.27 -15.24 -2.05
CA MET A 266 8.78 -14.71 -0.79
C MET A 266 9.24 -15.84 0.13
N GLN A 267 8.45 -16.91 0.25
CA GLN A 267 8.81 -18.07 1.05
C GLN A 267 10.07 -18.76 0.51
N ARG A 268 10.21 -18.90 -0.80
CA ARG A 268 11.40 -19.45 -1.46
C ARG A 268 12.66 -18.62 -1.17
N LEU A 269 12.53 -17.31 -1.02
CA LEU A 269 13.62 -16.41 -0.67
C LEU A 269 13.96 -16.38 0.84
N GLY A 270 13.16 -17.04 1.67
CA GLY A 270 13.38 -17.13 3.12
C GLY A 270 12.56 -16.18 3.97
N VAL A 271 11.61 -15.41 3.36
CA VAL A 271 10.60 -14.64 4.09
C VAL A 271 9.64 -15.63 4.76
N GLN A 272 9.28 -15.37 6.00
CA GLN A 272 8.32 -16.19 6.74
C GLN A 272 6.89 -15.80 6.38
N ILE A 273 5.99 -16.78 6.41
CA ILE A 273 4.54 -16.56 6.28
C ILE A 273 3.90 -17.13 7.53
N ALA A 274 3.09 -16.31 8.21
CA ALA A 274 2.38 -16.71 9.41
C ALA A 274 1.01 -16.02 9.48
N THR A 275 0.17 -16.43 10.42
CA THR A 275 -1.08 -15.75 10.77
C THR A 275 -0.87 -14.84 11.99
N ALA A 276 -1.77 -13.88 12.20
CA ALA A 276 -1.80 -13.05 13.40
C ALA A 276 -1.85 -13.89 14.68
N ALA A 277 -2.60 -14.99 14.66
CA ALA A 277 -2.71 -15.91 15.78
C ALA A 277 -1.38 -16.62 16.09
N GLU A 278 -0.60 -17.00 15.08
CA GLU A 278 0.69 -17.70 15.26
C GLU A 278 1.78 -16.76 15.81
N VAL A 279 1.76 -15.46 15.46
CA VAL A 279 2.76 -14.50 15.97
C VAL A 279 2.39 -13.89 17.33
N LEU A 280 1.12 -13.95 17.73
CA LEU A 280 0.64 -13.39 18.99
C LEU A 280 1.43 -13.85 20.22
N PRO A 281 1.75 -15.15 20.42
CA PRO A 281 2.54 -15.60 21.57
C PRO A 281 3.93 -14.98 21.63
N ASP A 282 4.57 -14.74 20.50
CA ASP A 282 5.90 -14.11 20.39
C ASP A 282 5.86 -12.65 20.85
N LEU A 283 4.85 -11.89 20.41
CA LEU A 283 4.63 -10.50 20.83
C LEU A 283 4.33 -10.41 22.34
N LEU A 284 3.50 -11.31 22.88
CA LEU A 284 3.20 -11.35 24.31
C LEU A 284 4.44 -11.69 25.14
N ALA A 285 5.27 -12.62 24.68
CA ALA A 285 6.54 -12.95 25.34
C ALA A 285 7.50 -11.76 25.35
N ASN A 286 7.55 -10.98 24.25
CA ASN A 286 8.38 -9.77 24.17
C ASN A 286 7.86 -8.61 25.03
N GLN A 287 6.56 -8.61 25.34
CA GLN A 287 5.98 -7.65 26.28
C GLN A 287 6.46 -7.91 27.72
N ALA A 288 6.66 -9.17 28.09
CA ALA A 288 7.06 -9.59 29.42
C ALA A 288 8.58 -9.56 29.63
N ALA A 289 9.38 -9.32 28.59
CA ALA A 289 10.85 -9.30 28.62
C ALA A 289 11.42 -7.92 28.96
#